data_80a2d61eaf01d12bd1eb87220844061e
#
_entry.id   80a2d61eaf01d12bd1eb87220844061e
#
_cell.length_a   1.000
_cell.length_b   1.000
_cell.length_c   1.000
_cell.angle_alpha   90.00
_cell.angle_beta   90.00
_cell.angle_gamma   90.00
#
_symmetry.space_group_name_H-M   'P 1'
#
loop_
_entity.id
_entity.type
_entity.pdbx_description
1 polymer ?
#
loop_
_entity_poly.entity_id
_entity_poly.type
_entity_poly.pdbx_seq_one_letter_code
_entity_poly.pdbx_strand_id
1 'polypeptide(L)'
;MATGASNVITLPYFKAGYADGEYIYMSVWGFMVLGRVLGGMMHYRLHLPEEHKFTIAVFVYVVISALEGTYLYLPLALMRLFCFLQGVLGVTSYNIRISSTQSYVPDDRKGRFNGTFLMLTTIGSLLGQLLAGMLTEIMPMRGVLSLFMGISGASAVIIMGKGRNAVKPIYNKRQ
;
A
#
# COMPACT_ATOMS: atom_id res chain seq x y z
N MET A 1 -3.80 9.06 -0.62
CA MET A 1 -3.90 9.58 -2.00
C MET A 1 -3.54 8.50 -3.03
N ALA A 2 -2.36 7.89 -3.00
CA ALA A 2 -1.95 6.86 -3.98
C ALA A 2 -2.94 5.68 -4.09
N THR A 3 -3.39 5.13 -2.97
CA THR A 3 -4.44 4.08 -2.96
C THR A 3 -5.75 4.54 -3.59
N GLY A 4 -6.13 5.81 -3.40
CA GLY A 4 -7.32 6.38 -4.05
C GLY A 4 -7.15 6.46 -5.56
N ALA A 5 -5.98 6.90 -6.04
CA ALA A 5 -5.67 6.92 -7.47
C ALA A 5 -5.73 5.51 -8.08
N SER A 6 -5.14 4.51 -7.41
CA SER A 6 -5.20 3.11 -7.86
C SER A 6 -6.64 2.62 -8.00
N ASN A 7 -7.50 2.90 -7.02
CA ASN A 7 -8.90 2.44 -7.02
C ASN A 7 -9.71 2.98 -8.22
N VAL A 8 -9.44 4.21 -8.66
CA VAL A 8 -10.20 4.83 -9.76
C VAL A 8 -9.63 4.49 -11.14
N ILE A 9 -8.32 4.21 -11.23
CA ILE A 9 -7.64 3.98 -12.50
C ILE A 9 -7.72 2.52 -12.94
N THR A 10 -7.62 1.58 -11.99
CA THR A 10 -7.33 0.18 -12.32
C THR A 10 -8.44 -0.49 -13.13
N LEU A 11 -9.69 -0.39 -12.70
CA LEU A 11 -10.81 -1.00 -13.42
C LEU A 11 -11.03 -0.39 -14.82
N PRO A 12 -11.07 0.94 -15.00
CA PRO A 12 -11.16 1.55 -16.33
C PRO A 12 -10.02 1.16 -17.25
N TYR A 13 -8.79 1.03 -16.72
CA TYR A 13 -7.64 0.59 -17.50
C TYR A 13 -7.86 -0.80 -18.11
N PHE A 14 -8.33 -1.77 -17.31
CA PHE A 14 -8.60 -3.11 -17.82
C PHE A 14 -9.77 -3.15 -18.80
N LYS A 15 -10.84 -2.39 -18.53
CA LYS A 15 -12.00 -2.27 -19.45
C LYS A 15 -11.61 -1.67 -20.80
N ALA A 16 -10.73 -0.69 -20.83
CA ALA A 16 -10.29 -0.06 -22.08
C ALA A 16 -9.28 -0.92 -22.85
N GLY A 17 -8.49 -1.76 -22.16
CA GLY A 17 -7.40 -2.51 -22.76
C GLY A 17 -7.71 -3.95 -23.18
N TYR A 18 -8.83 -4.53 -22.67
CA TYR A 18 -9.14 -5.95 -22.86
C TYR A 18 -10.62 -6.18 -23.12
N ALA A 19 -10.97 -7.12 -24.00
CA ALA A 19 -12.38 -7.47 -24.30
C ALA A 19 -13.14 -7.94 -23.04
N ASP A 20 -12.46 -8.75 -22.19
CA ASP A 20 -13.00 -9.24 -20.90
C ASP A 20 -12.36 -8.52 -19.70
N GLY A 21 -12.23 -7.20 -19.80
CA GLY A 21 -11.48 -6.38 -18.84
C GLY A 21 -11.93 -6.52 -17.39
N GLU A 22 -13.25 -6.73 -17.14
CA GLU A 22 -13.77 -6.95 -15.78
C GLU A 22 -13.28 -8.26 -15.16
N TYR A 23 -13.33 -9.36 -15.93
CA TYR A 23 -12.87 -10.67 -15.46
C TYR A 23 -11.34 -10.68 -15.26
N ILE A 24 -10.60 -10.01 -16.15
CA ILE A 24 -9.15 -9.86 -16.00
C ILE A 24 -8.83 -9.07 -14.74
N TYR A 25 -9.51 -7.95 -14.52
CA TYR A 25 -9.37 -7.16 -13.29
C TYR A 25 -9.65 -7.99 -12.04
N MET A 26 -10.77 -8.72 -12.01
CA MET A 26 -11.12 -9.62 -10.90
C MET A 26 -10.05 -10.68 -10.65
N SER A 27 -9.51 -11.26 -11.73
CA SER A 27 -8.42 -12.22 -11.65
C SER A 27 -7.16 -11.62 -11.02
N VAL A 28 -6.73 -10.45 -11.46
CA VAL A 28 -5.54 -9.75 -10.92
C VAL A 28 -5.74 -9.40 -9.44
N TRP A 29 -6.91 -8.88 -9.09
CA TRP A 29 -7.28 -8.59 -7.70
C TRP A 29 -7.39 -9.83 -6.83
N GLY A 30 -7.90 -10.94 -7.39
CA GLY A 30 -7.95 -12.24 -6.73
C GLY A 30 -6.56 -12.71 -6.28
N PHE A 31 -5.54 -12.54 -7.10
CA PHE A 31 -4.16 -12.84 -6.72
C PHE A 31 -3.66 -11.96 -5.56
N MET A 32 -4.06 -10.68 -5.50
CA MET A 32 -3.75 -9.83 -4.34
C MET A 32 -4.43 -10.33 -3.06
N VAL A 33 -5.69 -10.76 -3.14
CA VAL A 33 -6.40 -11.34 -1.99
C VAL A 33 -5.74 -12.63 -1.53
N LEU A 34 -5.37 -13.53 -2.45
CA LEU A 34 -4.59 -14.72 -2.14
C LEU A 34 -3.27 -14.39 -1.46
N GLY A 35 -2.56 -13.39 -1.96
CA GLY A 35 -1.34 -12.89 -1.34
C GLY A 35 -1.56 -12.41 0.09
N ARG A 36 -2.67 -11.71 0.36
CA ARG A 36 -3.03 -11.27 1.73
C ARG A 36 -3.30 -12.44 2.66
N VAL A 37 -4.04 -13.45 2.20
CA VAL A 37 -4.35 -14.65 3.00
C VAL A 37 -3.07 -15.40 3.34
N LEU A 38 -2.25 -15.70 2.33
CA LEU A 38 -0.99 -16.43 2.54
C LEU A 38 0.02 -15.63 3.35
N GLY A 39 0.12 -14.32 3.11
CA GLY A 39 0.94 -13.40 3.92
C GLY A 39 0.51 -13.37 5.38
N GLY A 40 -0.80 -13.35 5.65
CA GLY A 40 -1.34 -13.44 7.01
C GLY A 40 -0.99 -14.76 7.70
N MET A 41 -1.14 -15.88 7.00
CA MET A 41 -0.76 -17.20 7.52
C MET A 41 0.76 -17.31 7.79
N MET A 42 1.57 -16.73 6.92
CA MET A 42 3.02 -16.69 7.10
C MET A 42 3.40 -15.89 8.35
N HIS A 43 2.78 -14.73 8.57
CA HIS A 43 3.03 -13.89 9.76
C HIS A 43 2.57 -14.54 11.07
N TYR A 44 1.56 -15.41 11.03
CA TYR A 44 1.16 -16.18 12.20
C TYR A 44 2.27 -17.15 12.66
N ARG A 45 3.03 -17.70 11.71
CA ARG A 45 4.13 -18.64 12.01
C ARG A 45 5.48 -17.95 12.18
N LEU A 46 5.73 -16.87 11.44
CA LEU A 46 7.01 -16.17 11.41
C LEU A 46 6.87 -14.83 12.15
N HIS A 47 7.48 -14.74 13.31
CA HIS A 47 7.56 -13.49 14.05
C HIS A 47 8.64 -12.60 13.46
N LEU A 48 8.27 -11.35 13.11
CA LEU A 48 9.24 -10.37 12.62
C LEU A 48 10.19 -9.95 13.74
N PRO A 49 11.52 -9.90 13.46
CA PRO A 49 12.48 -9.45 14.45
C PRO A 49 12.22 -7.98 14.82
N GLU A 50 12.02 -7.74 16.11
CA GLU A 50 11.59 -6.43 16.63
C GLU A 50 12.60 -5.31 16.32
N GLU A 51 13.87 -5.64 16.34
CA GLU A 51 14.97 -4.70 16.09
C GLU A 51 14.99 -4.13 14.67
N HIS A 52 14.36 -4.82 13.71
CA HIS A 52 14.39 -4.46 12.29
C HIS A 52 13.03 -3.97 11.75
N LYS A 53 11.99 -3.90 12.58
CA LYS A 53 10.62 -3.50 12.17
C LYS A 53 10.60 -2.17 11.38
N PHE A 54 11.36 -1.17 11.82
CA PHE A 54 11.46 0.11 11.12
C PHE A 54 12.04 -0.04 9.70
N THR A 55 13.16 -0.73 9.58
CA THR A 55 13.83 -0.93 8.28
C THR A 55 12.97 -1.75 7.33
N ILE A 56 12.35 -2.83 7.85
CA ILE A 56 11.41 -3.66 7.09
C ILE A 56 10.22 -2.83 6.62
N ALA A 57 9.65 -1.96 7.47
CA ALA A 57 8.53 -1.11 7.09
C ALA A 57 8.89 -0.16 5.94
N VAL A 58 10.02 0.54 6.01
CA VAL A 58 10.47 1.42 4.93
C VAL A 58 10.67 0.65 3.63
N PHE A 59 11.36 -0.49 3.70
CA PHE A 59 11.60 -1.34 2.54
C PHE A 59 10.27 -1.80 1.90
N VAL A 60 9.34 -2.30 2.73
CA VAL A 60 8.03 -2.76 2.27
C VAL A 60 7.24 -1.65 1.60
N TYR A 61 7.21 -0.42 2.17
CA TYR A 61 6.53 0.71 1.55
C TYR A 61 7.11 1.08 0.18
N VAL A 62 8.44 1.10 0.06
CA VAL A 62 9.10 1.40 -1.21
C VAL A 62 8.81 0.32 -2.25
N VAL A 63 8.92 -0.96 -1.86
CA VAL A 63 8.66 -2.08 -2.76
C VAL A 63 7.20 -2.10 -3.21
N ILE A 64 6.23 -1.92 -2.30
CA ILE A 64 4.81 -1.84 -2.68
C ILE A 64 4.59 -0.70 -3.68
N SER A 65 5.14 0.49 -3.43
CA SER A 65 4.99 1.63 -4.34
C SER A 65 5.61 1.35 -5.72
N ALA A 66 6.76 0.68 -5.77
CA ALA A 66 7.40 0.30 -7.02
C ALA A 66 6.58 -0.77 -7.77
N LEU A 67 6.12 -1.82 -7.09
CA LEU A 67 5.30 -2.87 -7.70
C LEU A 67 3.99 -2.29 -8.26
N GLU A 68 3.29 -1.46 -7.47
CA GLU A 68 2.00 -0.87 -7.85
C GLU A 68 2.16 0.22 -8.92
N GLY A 69 3.27 0.96 -8.92
CA GLY A 69 3.55 1.96 -9.95
C GLY A 69 3.94 1.37 -11.32
N THR A 70 4.37 0.12 -11.35
CA THR A 70 4.92 -0.50 -12.58
C THR A 70 4.09 -1.65 -13.14
N TYR A 71 3.20 -2.28 -12.35
CA TYR A 71 2.54 -3.51 -12.79
C TYR A 71 1.68 -3.34 -14.06
N LEU A 72 1.07 -2.17 -14.30
CA LEU A 72 0.27 -1.91 -15.51
C LEU A 72 1.08 -1.87 -16.82
N TYR A 73 2.40 -1.87 -16.75
CA TYR A 73 3.30 -1.96 -17.92
C TYR A 73 3.69 -3.40 -18.27
N LEU A 74 3.33 -4.35 -17.42
CA LEU A 74 3.78 -5.73 -17.53
C LEU A 74 2.73 -6.62 -18.23
N PRO A 75 3.12 -7.77 -18.79
CA PRO A 75 2.18 -8.76 -19.27
C PRO A 75 1.34 -9.33 -18.13
N LEU A 76 0.14 -9.81 -18.44
CA LEU A 76 -0.88 -10.23 -17.48
C LEU A 76 -0.38 -11.22 -16.40
N ALA A 77 0.49 -12.17 -16.79
CA ALA A 77 1.06 -13.12 -15.84
C ALA A 77 1.90 -12.42 -14.75
N LEU A 78 2.71 -11.43 -15.13
CA LEU A 78 3.51 -10.64 -14.19
C LEU A 78 2.64 -9.65 -13.39
N MET A 79 1.56 -9.11 -13.98
CA MET A 79 0.60 -8.30 -13.22
C MET A 79 0.02 -9.09 -12.05
N ARG A 80 -0.40 -10.34 -12.28
CA ARG A 80 -0.91 -11.24 -11.23
C ARG A 80 0.14 -11.51 -10.15
N LEU A 81 1.39 -11.79 -10.57
CA LEU A 81 2.49 -12.02 -9.64
C LEU A 81 2.78 -10.77 -8.78
N PHE A 82 2.81 -9.58 -9.39
CA PHE A 82 3.05 -8.33 -8.68
C PHE A 82 1.92 -8.03 -7.70
N CYS A 83 0.67 -8.23 -8.08
CA CYS A 83 -0.47 -8.08 -7.18
C CYS A 83 -0.45 -9.10 -6.02
N PHE A 84 -0.04 -10.34 -6.29
CA PHE A 84 0.17 -11.33 -5.24
C PHE A 84 1.23 -10.87 -4.21
N LEU A 85 2.40 -10.40 -4.69
CA LEU A 85 3.45 -9.88 -3.83
C LEU A 85 3.00 -8.64 -3.04
N GLN A 86 2.25 -7.73 -3.67
CA GLN A 86 1.62 -6.60 -2.98
C GLN A 86 0.68 -7.05 -1.86
N GLY A 87 -0.08 -8.12 -2.09
CA GLY A 87 -0.95 -8.72 -1.08
C GLY A 87 -0.16 -9.16 0.15
N VAL A 88 0.91 -9.93 -0.04
CA VAL A 88 1.80 -10.40 1.04
C VAL A 88 2.45 -9.22 1.78
N LEU A 89 3.05 -8.29 1.05
CA LEU A 89 3.72 -7.14 1.63
C LEU A 89 2.74 -6.17 2.32
N GLY A 90 1.53 -6.04 1.79
CA GLY A 90 0.48 -5.20 2.38
C GLY A 90 0.07 -5.65 3.77
N VAL A 91 -0.04 -6.97 4.01
CA VAL A 91 -0.30 -7.51 5.35
C VAL A 91 0.89 -7.28 6.27
N THR A 92 2.11 -7.43 5.76
CA THR A 92 3.34 -7.13 6.54
C THR A 92 3.34 -5.67 7.03
N SER A 93 3.11 -4.74 6.11
CA SER A 93 3.02 -3.31 6.42
C SER A 93 1.92 -3.00 7.45
N TYR A 94 0.74 -3.59 7.26
CA TYR A 94 -0.40 -3.43 8.16
C TYR A 94 -0.08 -3.92 9.58
N ASN A 95 0.48 -5.12 9.71
CA ASN A 95 0.81 -5.72 10.99
C ASN A 95 1.89 -4.93 11.74
N ILE A 96 2.94 -4.47 11.06
CA ILE A 96 3.98 -3.62 11.67
C ILE A 96 3.36 -2.34 12.20
N ARG A 97 2.52 -1.67 11.41
CA ARG A 97 1.86 -0.43 11.82
C ARG A 97 0.96 -0.63 13.03
N ILE A 98 0.10 -1.65 13.00
CA ILE A 98 -0.85 -1.94 14.10
C ILE A 98 -0.10 -2.27 15.38
N SER A 99 0.88 -3.18 15.32
CA SER A 99 1.63 -3.57 16.53
C SER A 99 2.39 -2.39 17.13
N SER A 100 3.04 -1.57 16.30
CA SER A 100 3.75 -0.38 16.77
C SER A 100 2.81 0.67 17.37
N THR A 101 1.63 0.88 16.79
CA THR A 101 0.65 1.82 17.31
C THR A 101 0.07 1.34 18.65
N GLN A 102 -0.27 0.04 18.73
CA GLN A 102 -0.86 -0.53 19.95
C GLN A 102 0.09 -0.49 21.15
N SER A 103 1.40 -0.61 20.91
CA SER A 103 2.40 -0.56 21.97
C SER A 103 2.74 0.85 22.43
N TYR A 104 2.45 1.88 21.62
CA TYR A 104 2.82 3.27 21.90
C TYR A 104 1.66 4.11 22.44
N VAL A 105 0.44 3.92 21.93
CA VAL A 105 -0.72 4.73 22.29
C VAL A 105 -1.41 4.15 23.53
N PRO A 106 -1.64 4.94 24.59
CA PRO A 106 -2.41 4.52 25.76
C PRO A 106 -3.81 4.04 25.40
N ASP A 107 -4.35 3.08 26.15
CA ASP A 107 -5.63 2.41 25.82
C ASP A 107 -6.80 3.38 25.75
N ASP A 108 -6.85 4.38 26.63
CA ASP A 108 -7.87 5.43 26.67
C ASP A 108 -7.90 6.32 25.41
N ARG A 109 -6.81 6.35 24.65
CA ARG A 109 -6.64 7.20 23.44
C ARG A 109 -6.60 6.43 22.12
N LYS A 110 -6.54 5.10 22.15
CA LYS A 110 -6.46 4.27 20.94
C LYS A 110 -7.61 4.52 19.97
N GLY A 111 -8.83 4.66 20.49
CA GLY A 111 -10.01 4.94 19.68
C GLY A 111 -9.91 6.27 18.93
N ARG A 112 -9.51 7.34 19.63
CA ARG A 112 -9.34 8.67 19.02
C ARG A 112 -8.23 8.67 17.97
N PHE A 113 -7.10 8.03 18.27
CA PHE A 113 -5.98 7.90 17.33
C PHE A 113 -6.40 7.16 16.06
N ASN A 114 -7.04 6.00 16.17
CA ASN A 114 -7.50 5.23 15.04
C ASN A 114 -8.57 5.98 14.22
N GLY A 115 -9.50 6.67 14.89
CA GLY A 115 -10.51 7.49 14.20
C GLY A 115 -9.88 8.63 13.40
N THR A 116 -8.93 9.37 13.98
CA THR A 116 -8.19 10.43 13.27
C THR A 116 -7.39 9.88 12.10
N PHE A 117 -6.70 8.74 12.31
CA PHE A 117 -5.95 8.08 11.24
C PHE A 117 -6.87 7.66 10.08
N LEU A 118 -8.01 7.04 10.39
CA LEU A 118 -8.99 6.63 9.38
C LEU A 118 -9.55 7.84 8.63
N MET A 119 -9.91 8.91 9.32
CA MET A 119 -10.39 10.15 8.70
C MET A 119 -9.35 10.74 7.73
N LEU A 120 -8.10 10.88 8.15
CA LEU A 120 -7.03 11.41 7.30
C LEU A 120 -6.76 10.53 6.08
N THR A 121 -6.76 9.21 6.26
CA THR A 121 -6.55 8.28 5.14
C THR A 121 -7.71 8.30 4.16
N THR A 122 -8.95 8.42 4.65
CA THR A 122 -10.14 8.52 3.80
C THR A 122 -10.15 9.82 3.00
N ILE A 123 -9.90 10.97 3.65
CA ILE A 123 -9.77 12.27 2.95
C ILE A 123 -8.66 12.19 1.90
N GLY A 124 -7.50 11.66 2.27
CA GLY A 124 -6.40 11.47 1.34
C GLY A 124 -6.74 10.56 0.17
N SER A 125 -7.52 9.50 0.40
CA SER A 125 -8.00 8.60 -0.66
C SER A 125 -8.97 9.31 -1.61
N LEU A 126 -9.95 10.06 -1.08
CA LEU A 126 -10.90 10.83 -1.89
C LEU A 126 -10.19 11.88 -2.77
N LEU A 127 -9.27 12.64 -2.19
CA LEU A 127 -8.44 13.58 -2.95
C LEU A 127 -7.63 12.88 -4.03
N GLY A 128 -7.08 11.70 -3.73
CA GLY A 128 -6.36 10.89 -4.71
C GLY A 128 -7.23 10.42 -5.86
N GLN A 129 -8.48 10.03 -5.59
CA GLN A 129 -9.45 9.64 -6.63
C GLN A 129 -9.79 10.82 -7.54
N LEU A 130 -10.11 11.97 -6.97
CA LEU A 130 -10.46 13.17 -7.72
C LEU A 130 -9.30 13.65 -8.61
N LEU A 131 -8.11 13.80 -8.03
CA LEU A 131 -6.93 14.24 -8.76
C LEU A 131 -6.51 13.24 -9.84
N ALA A 132 -6.57 11.95 -9.55
CA ALA A 132 -6.26 10.92 -10.53
C ALA A 132 -7.26 10.91 -11.69
N GLY A 133 -8.58 11.05 -11.40
CA GLY A 133 -9.60 11.18 -12.44
C GLY A 133 -9.32 12.36 -13.36
N MET A 134 -9.07 13.55 -12.82
CA MET A 134 -8.72 14.74 -13.61
C MET A 134 -7.43 14.55 -14.43
N LEU A 135 -6.40 13.96 -13.85
CA LEU A 135 -5.14 13.74 -14.55
C LEU A 135 -5.24 12.71 -15.69
N THR A 136 -6.16 11.76 -15.61
CA THR A 136 -6.36 10.78 -16.70
C THR A 136 -6.97 11.39 -17.96
N GLU A 137 -7.49 12.62 -17.91
CA GLU A 137 -7.94 13.38 -19.09
C GLU A 137 -6.76 13.89 -19.93
N ILE A 138 -5.61 14.15 -19.29
CA ILE A 138 -4.43 14.77 -19.93
C ILE A 138 -3.23 13.82 -20.02
N MET A 139 -3.24 12.73 -19.25
CA MET A 139 -2.14 11.76 -19.18
C MET A 139 -2.67 10.31 -19.28
N PRO A 140 -1.87 9.37 -19.86
CA PRO A 140 -2.28 7.97 -19.87
C PRO A 140 -2.39 7.40 -18.44
N MET A 141 -3.41 6.59 -18.19
CA MET A 141 -3.74 5.97 -16.89
C MET A 141 -2.52 5.34 -16.19
N ARG A 142 -1.65 4.65 -16.96
CA ARG A 142 -0.41 4.07 -16.44
C ARG A 142 0.52 5.13 -15.86
N GLY A 143 0.69 6.24 -16.56
CA GLY A 143 1.55 7.36 -16.14
C GLY A 143 1.03 8.03 -14.87
N VAL A 144 -0.29 8.24 -14.77
CA VAL A 144 -0.93 8.80 -13.56
C VAL A 144 -0.69 7.89 -12.36
N LEU A 145 -0.91 6.58 -12.51
CA LEU A 145 -0.66 5.63 -11.43
C LEU A 145 0.80 5.64 -10.99
N SER A 146 1.74 5.57 -11.95
CA SER A 146 3.18 5.61 -11.64
C SER A 146 3.59 6.91 -10.93
N LEU A 147 3.01 8.04 -11.31
CA LEU A 147 3.24 9.34 -10.66
C LEU A 147 2.82 9.31 -9.17
N PHE A 148 1.58 8.89 -8.90
CA PHE A 148 1.07 8.81 -7.53
C PHE A 148 1.87 7.82 -6.67
N MET A 149 2.24 6.68 -7.24
CA MET A 149 3.04 5.68 -6.53
C MET A 149 4.49 6.13 -6.33
N GLY A 150 5.08 6.83 -7.30
CA GLY A 150 6.40 7.45 -7.16
C GLY A 150 6.43 8.49 -6.03
N ILE A 151 5.43 9.37 -5.99
CA ILE A 151 5.27 10.37 -4.90
C ILE A 151 5.09 9.65 -3.56
N SER A 152 4.28 8.58 -3.51
CA SER A 152 4.04 7.80 -2.29
C SER A 152 5.33 7.17 -1.77
N GLY A 153 6.08 6.49 -2.64
CA GLY A 153 7.37 5.87 -2.28
C GLY A 153 8.41 6.90 -1.83
N ALA A 154 8.56 8.00 -2.58
CA ALA A 154 9.44 9.10 -2.20
C ALA A 154 9.05 9.71 -0.85
N SER A 155 7.75 9.96 -0.62
CA SER A 155 7.24 10.47 0.66
C SER A 155 7.54 9.53 1.81
N ALA A 156 7.38 8.22 1.62
CA ALA A 156 7.70 7.23 2.64
C ALA A 156 9.19 7.29 3.02
N VAL A 157 10.10 7.36 2.04
CA VAL A 157 11.55 7.47 2.30
C VAL A 157 11.90 8.77 2.99
N ILE A 158 11.37 9.91 2.51
CA ILE A 158 11.68 11.23 3.05
C ILE A 158 11.15 11.38 4.47
N ILE A 159 9.87 11.04 4.70
CA ILE A 159 9.22 11.24 6.01
C ILE A 159 9.82 10.29 7.04
N MET A 160 9.95 9.00 6.71
CA MET A 160 10.52 8.03 7.64
C MET A 160 12.02 8.24 7.83
N GLY A 161 12.75 8.71 6.79
CA GLY A 161 14.16 9.06 6.89
C GLY A 161 14.40 10.26 7.81
N LYS A 162 13.67 11.37 7.61
CA LYS A 162 13.75 12.55 8.48
C LYS A 162 13.24 12.28 9.90
N GLY A 163 12.18 11.47 10.02
CA GLY A 163 11.61 11.09 11.31
C GLY A 163 12.31 9.91 12.00
N ARG A 164 13.42 9.40 11.47
CA ARG A 164 14.09 8.18 11.93
C ARG A 164 14.31 8.16 13.44
N ASN A 165 14.82 9.26 14.01
CA ASN A 165 15.15 9.34 15.43
C ASN A 165 13.91 9.26 16.35
N ALA A 166 12.75 9.75 15.87
CA ALA A 166 11.50 9.71 16.61
C ALA A 166 10.71 8.41 16.35
N VAL A 167 10.72 7.91 15.12
CA VAL A 167 9.88 6.77 14.70
C VAL A 167 10.54 5.43 14.99
N LYS A 168 11.86 5.29 14.81
CA LYS A 168 12.60 4.03 15.02
C LYS A 168 12.42 3.46 16.43
N PRO A 169 12.49 4.25 17.52
CA PRO A 169 12.27 3.73 18.89
C PRO A 169 10.84 3.19 19.10
N ILE A 170 9.85 3.79 18.41
CA ILE A 170 8.44 3.38 18.50
C ILE A 170 8.23 2.04 17.78
N TYR A 171 8.82 1.89 16.59
CA TYR A 171 8.70 0.66 15.78
C TYR A 171 9.48 -0.52 16.36
N ASN A 172 10.64 -0.26 16.95
CA ASN A 172 11.54 -1.28 17.48
C ASN A 172 11.36 -1.52 18.99
N LYS A 173 10.29 -1.00 19.61
CA LYS A 173 10.01 -1.23 21.02
C LYS A 173 9.66 -2.70 21.24
N ARG A 174 10.39 -3.37 22.15
CA ARG A 174 10.06 -4.73 22.62
C ARG A 174 8.69 -4.71 23.31
N GLN A 175 7.84 -5.64 22.91
CA GLN A 175 6.56 -5.92 23.56
C GLN A 175 6.78 -6.82 24.78
#